data_f069875538aa8916f36e49fcde69ee41
#
_entry.id   f069875538aa8916f36e49fcde69ee41
#
_cell.length_a   1.000
_cell.length_b   1.000
_cell.length_c   1.000
_cell.angle_alpha   90.00
_cell.angle_beta   90.00
_cell.angle_gamma   90.00
#
_symmetry.space_group_name_H-M   'P 1'
#
loop_
_entity.id
_entity.type
_entity.pdbx_description
1 polymer ?
#
loop_
_entity_poly.entity_id
_entity_poly.type
_entity_poly.pdbx_seq_one_letter_code
_entity_poly.pdbx_strand_id
1 'polypeptide(L)'
;MDILELMKERHSVRQYKDQAIESSKREEINSRINAVNAESKLSIQVFYDEPKCFNSFMAHYGKFENVKNYIAIVGNKNDQEKAGYYGEKIVLKCQELGLNTCWVAMTHGKSKAEIKRGQKLLIIISLGYGETQGVPHKSKSIAELGKADQSTEWFDKGMEAVSLAPTAVNQQKFL
;
A
#
# COMPACT_ATOMS: atom_id res chain seq x y z
N MET A 1 5.67 17.62 4.18
CA MET A 1 5.90 17.30 2.75
C MET A 1 4.57 17.41 2.04
N ASP A 2 4.56 17.90 0.80
CA ASP A 2 3.34 17.92 -0.01
C ASP A 2 2.94 16.48 -0.36
N ILE A 3 1.64 16.23 -0.50
CA ILE A 3 1.12 14.88 -0.74
C ILE A 3 1.57 14.32 -2.10
N LEU A 4 1.70 15.16 -3.12
CA LEU A 4 2.23 14.76 -4.43
C LEU A 4 3.71 14.37 -4.36
N GLU A 5 4.50 15.06 -3.55
CA GLU A 5 5.91 14.69 -3.32
C GLU A 5 6.01 13.32 -2.62
N LEU A 6 5.18 13.07 -1.61
CA LEU A 6 5.10 11.74 -0.97
C LEU A 6 4.74 10.64 -1.98
N MET A 7 3.77 10.91 -2.87
CA MET A 7 3.38 9.98 -3.94
C MET A 7 4.53 9.71 -4.91
N LYS A 8 5.31 10.74 -5.28
CA LYS A 8 6.49 10.61 -6.16
C LYS A 8 7.59 9.77 -5.53
N GLU A 9 7.85 9.98 -4.24
CA GLU A 9 8.89 9.25 -3.51
C GLU A 9 8.49 7.81 -3.13
N ARG A 10 7.19 7.52 -3.06
CA ARG A 10 6.68 6.21 -2.70
C ARG A 10 6.88 5.21 -3.84
N HIS A 11 7.71 4.22 -3.62
CA HIS A 11 7.89 3.11 -4.56
C HIS A 11 7.61 1.76 -3.90
N SER A 12 7.34 0.73 -4.70
CA SER A 12 7.17 -0.63 -4.22
C SER A 12 8.51 -1.24 -3.83
N VAL A 13 8.67 -1.59 -2.55
CA VAL A 13 9.87 -2.21 -2.00
C VAL A 13 9.53 -3.62 -1.50
N ARG A 14 10.34 -4.60 -1.87
CA ARG A 14 10.12 -6.02 -1.53
C ARG A 14 11.24 -6.62 -0.67
N GLN A 15 12.39 -5.95 -0.59
CA GLN A 15 13.54 -6.40 0.20
C GLN A 15 13.75 -5.43 1.36
N TYR A 16 13.77 -5.96 2.57
CA TYR A 16 13.76 -5.16 3.78
C TYR A 16 14.98 -5.48 4.65
N LYS A 17 15.46 -4.47 5.36
CA LYS A 17 16.49 -4.59 6.39
C LYS A 17 15.93 -5.35 7.59
N ASP A 18 16.79 -6.06 8.28
CA ASP A 18 16.48 -6.64 9.58
C ASP A 18 16.53 -5.54 10.66
N GLN A 19 15.57 -4.61 10.58
CA GLN A 19 15.47 -3.48 11.48
C GLN A 19 14.04 -3.38 12.00
N ALA A 20 13.91 -3.33 13.33
CA ALA A 20 12.62 -3.14 13.98
C ALA A 20 12.09 -1.71 13.72
N ILE A 21 10.78 -1.58 13.55
CA ILE A 21 10.13 -0.28 13.51
C ILE A 21 10.04 0.26 14.95
N GLU A 22 10.47 1.49 15.19
CA GLU A 22 10.47 2.13 16.49
C GLU A 22 9.05 2.29 17.05
N SER A 23 8.91 2.21 18.36
CA SER A 23 7.60 2.29 19.05
C SER A 23 6.84 3.57 18.70
N SER A 24 7.51 4.71 18.60
CA SER A 24 6.89 5.97 18.22
C SER A 24 6.23 5.92 16.83
N LYS A 25 6.92 5.31 15.85
CA LYS A 25 6.36 5.15 14.49
C LYS A 25 5.21 4.12 14.48
N ARG A 26 5.33 3.04 15.28
CA ARG A 26 4.22 2.08 15.44
C ARG A 26 2.97 2.76 16.01
N GLU A 27 3.12 3.64 16.99
CA GLU A 27 2.02 4.42 17.58
C GLU A 27 1.36 5.33 16.54
N GLU A 28 2.14 6.04 15.72
CA GLU A 28 1.61 6.89 14.66
C GLU A 28 0.85 6.08 13.57
N ILE A 29 1.39 4.93 13.17
CA ILE A 29 0.73 4.03 12.22
C ILE A 29 -0.57 3.50 12.81
N ASN A 30 -0.55 3.03 14.06
CA ASN A 30 -1.74 2.52 14.75
C ASN A 30 -2.81 3.62 14.89
N SER A 31 -2.42 4.83 15.26
CA SER A 31 -3.33 5.98 15.34
C SER A 31 -3.97 6.27 13.98
N ARG A 32 -3.18 6.27 12.91
CA ARG A 32 -3.68 6.47 11.55
C ARG A 32 -4.65 5.37 11.13
N ILE A 33 -4.33 4.12 11.40
CA ILE A 33 -5.19 2.97 11.10
C ILE A 33 -6.52 3.07 11.87
N ASN A 34 -6.49 3.43 13.14
CA ASN A 34 -7.70 3.60 13.95
C ASN A 34 -8.61 4.70 13.37
N ALA A 35 -8.06 5.86 13.01
CA ALA A 35 -8.80 6.94 12.38
C ALA A 35 -9.43 6.50 11.04
N VAL A 36 -8.64 5.81 10.20
CA VAL A 36 -9.11 5.28 8.91
C VAL A 36 -10.21 4.23 9.10
N ASN A 37 -10.09 3.30 10.05
CA ASN A 37 -11.11 2.31 10.35
C ASN A 37 -12.43 2.96 10.83
N ALA A 38 -12.34 3.99 11.64
CA ALA A 38 -13.52 4.74 12.11
C ALA A 38 -14.27 5.41 10.94
N GLU A 39 -13.53 5.98 9.98
CA GLU A 39 -14.07 6.65 8.80
C GLU A 39 -14.63 5.66 7.77
N SER A 40 -13.82 4.68 7.36
CA SER A 40 -14.07 3.78 6.23
C SER A 40 -15.03 2.63 6.54
N LYS A 41 -15.14 2.24 7.82
CA LYS A 41 -15.78 1.00 8.28
C LYS A 41 -15.08 -0.29 7.74
N LEU A 42 -13.84 -0.17 7.26
CA LEU A 42 -12.97 -1.32 6.99
C LEU A 42 -12.45 -1.89 8.31
N SER A 43 -11.88 -3.09 8.25
CA SER A 43 -11.10 -3.69 9.34
C SER A 43 -9.64 -3.80 8.89
N ILE A 44 -8.92 -2.68 8.97
CA ILE A 44 -7.49 -2.61 8.66
C ILE A 44 -6.73 -2.97 9.93
N GLN A 45 -5.80 -3.92 9.80
CA GLN A 45 -5.03 -4.47 10.91
C GLN A 45 -3.55 -4.44 10.55
N VAL A 46 -2.69 -4.04 11.48
CA VAL A 46 -1.24 -4.08 11.30
C VAL A 46 -0.62 -5.15 12.20
N PHE A 47 0.35 -5.84 11.67
CA PHE A 47 1.10 -6.88 12.34
C PHE A 47 2.58 -6.52 12.33
N TYR A 48 3.16 -6.47 13.51
CA TYR A 48 4.59 -6.25 13.72
C TYR A 48 5.26 -7.54 14.13
N ASP A 49 6.50 -7.70 13.74
CA ASP A 49 7.34 -8.85 14.10
C ASP A 49 6.66 -10.22 13.78
N GLU A 50 5.94 -10.26 12.65
CA GLU A 50 5.21 -11.42 12.15
C GLU A 50 5.69 -11.84 10.75
N PRO A 51 6.82 -12.59 10.64
CA PRO A 51 7.40 -12.96 9.35
C PRO A 51 6.63 -14.07 8.62
N LYS A 52 5.75 -14.82 9.29
CA LYS A 52 5.12 -16.03 8.72
C LYS A 52 4.29 -15.74 7.48
N CYS A 53 3.67 -14.56 7.39
CA CYS A 53 2.90 -14.17 6.23
C CYS A 53 3.77 -14.09 4.96
N PHE A 54 5.04 -13.73 5.10
CA PHE A 54 5.98 -13.60 3.98
C PHE A 54 7.05 -14.71 3.93
N ASN A 55 7.03 -15.64 4.87
CA ASN A 55 7.87 -16.84 4.82
C ASN A 55 7.11 -18.00 4.14
N SER A 56 6.81 -17.83 2.85
CA SER A 56 6.08 -18.80 2.05
C SER A 56 6.67 -18.88 0.63
N PHE A 57 6.43 -20.00 -0.05
CA PHE A 57 6.84 -20.17 -1.44
C PHE A 57 6.34 -19.02 -2.33
N MET A 58 5.08 -18.61 -2.17
CA MET A 58 4.50 -17.51 -2.95
C MET A 58 5.17 -16.17 -2.67
N ALA A 59 5.56 -15.90 -1.41
CA ALA A 59 6.28 -14.67 -1.08
C ALA A 59 7.68 -14.65 -1.72
N HIS A 60 8.40 -15.77 -1.70
CA HIS A 60 9.69 -15.91 -2.37
C HIS A 60 9.55 -15.77 -3.90
N TYR A 61 8.51 -16.34 -4.50
CA TYR A 61 8.20 -16.11 -5.91
C TYR A 61 7.96 -14.63 -6.21
N GLY A 62 7.33 -13.89 -5.30
CA GLY A 62 7.16 -12.43 -5.35
C GLY A 62 8.45 -11.63 -5.06
N LYS A 63 9.58 -12.30 -4.79
CA LYS A 63 10.88 -11.71 -4.43
C LYS A 63 10.83 -10.91 -3.12
N PHE A 64 9.97 -11.31 -2.19
CA PHE A 64 9.93 -10.71 -0.86
C PHE A 64 10.99 -11.32 0.04
N GLU A 65 11.78 -10.47 0.70
CA GLU A 65 12.85 -10.85 1.61
C GLU A 65 12.78 -10.02 2.90
N ASN A 66 12.97 -10.66 4.05
CA ASN A 66 13.00 -10.04 5.38
C ASN A 66 11.75 -9.23 5.74
N VAL A 67 10.59 -9.54 5.18
CA VAL A 67 9.33 -8.88 5.55
C VAL A 67 8.88 -9.40 6.91
N LYS A 68 8.98 -8.57 7.93
CA LYS A 68 8.55 -8.88 9.30
C LYS A 68 7.27 -8.16 9.74
N ASN A 69 6.84 -7.17 8.95
CA ASN A 69 5.64 -6.40 9.29
C ASN A 69 4.76 -6.25 8.06
N TYR A 70 3.46 -6.21 8.29
CA TYR A 70 2.51 -6.00 7.20
C TYR A 70 1.20 -5.41 7.71
N ILE A 71 0.46 -4.80 6.80
CA ILE A 71 -0.89 -4.30 7.01
C ILE A 71 -1.83 -5.20 6.21
N ALA A 72 -2.91 -5.67 6.84
CA ALA A 72 -3.96 -6.44 6.19
C ALA A 72 -5.23 -5.58 6.11
N ILE A 73 -5.77 -5.43 4.92
CA ILE A 73 -7.04 -4.72 4.69
C ILE A 73 -8.14 -5.75 4.51
N VAL A 74 -9.06 -5.77 5.47
CA VAL A 74 -10.22 -6.65 5.50
C VAL A 74 -11.49 -5.83 5.34
N GLY A 75 -12.41 -6.30 4.51
CA GLY A 75 -13.68 -5.63 4.24
C GLY A 75 -14.67 -6.55 3.54
N ASN A 76 -15.80 -6.01 3.12
CA ASN A 76 -16.76 -6.74 2.31
C ASN A 76 -16.27 -6.91 0.87
N LYS A 77 -16.90 -7.81 0.12
CA LYS A 77 -16.48 -8.12 -1.27
C LYS A 77 -16.42 -6.90 -2.18
N ASN A 78 -17.26 -5.89 -1.93
CA ASN A 78 -17.39 -4.69 -2.78
C ASN A 78 -16.61 -3.48 -2.25
N ASP A 79 -15.78 -3.65 -1.20
CA ASP A 79 -15.03 -2.55 -0.60
C ASP A 79 -13.64 -2.33 -1.25
N GLN A 80 -13.42 -2.78 -2.49
CA GLN A 80 -12.10 -2.69 -3.15
C GLN A 80 -11.64 -1.25 -3.38
N GLU A 81 -12.55 -0.36 -3.85
CA GLU A 81 -12.22 1.06 -4.02
C GLU A 81 -11.87 1.72 -2.70
N LYS A 82 -12.66 1.44 -1.66
CA LYS A 82 -12.35 1.92 -0.29
C LYS A 82 -11.00 1.40 0.18
N ALA A 83 -10.70 0.12 -0.05
CA ALA A 83 -9.42 -0.47 0.31
C ALA A 83 -8.25 0.24 -0.37
N GLY A 84 -8.39 0.60 -1.66
CA GLY A 84 -7.41 1.40 -2.38
C GLY A 84 -7.25 2.80 -1.78
N TYR A 85 -8.32 3.55 -1.65
CA TYR A 85 -8.29 4.93 -1.15
C TYR A 85 -7.75 5.03 0.29
N TYR A 86 -8.32 4.25 1.20
CA TYR A 86 -7.93 4.31 2.61
C TYR A 86 -6.60 3.61 2.88
N GLY A 87 -6.28 2.58 2.12
CA GLY A 87 -4.97 1.92 2.19
C GLY A 87 -3.84 2.85 1.76
N GLU A 88 -4.03 3.64 0.69
CA GLU A 88 -3.02 4.60 0.26
C GLU A 88 -2.81 5.72 1.28
N LYS A 89 -3.84 6.18 1.98
CA LYS A 89 -3.67 7.13 3.11
C LYS A 89 -2.72 6.58 4.19
N ILE A 90 -2.71 5.27 4.42
CA ILE A 90 -1.81 4.64 5.39
C ILE A 90 -0.42 4.46 4.78
N VAL A 91 -0.33 4.05 3.51
CA VAL A 91 0.92 3.90 2.77
C VAL A 91 1.70 5.20 2.73
N LEU A 92 1.04 6.32 2.43
CA LEU A 92 1.67 7.65 2.41
C LEU A 92 2.09 8.08 3.82
N LYS A 93 1.33 7.73 4.88
CA LYS A 93 1.79 7.95 6.26
C LYS A 93 3.03 7.13 6.58
N CYS A 94 3.13 5.89 6.13
CA CYS A 94 4.35 5.09 6.27
C CYS A 94 5.53 5.72 5.53
N GLN A 95 5.33 6.23 4.31
CA GLN A 95 6.35 6.95 3.54
C GLN A 95 6.83 8.22 4.28
N GLU A 96 5.91 9.00 4.84
CA GLU A 96 6.21 10.18 5.67
C GLU A 96 7.10 9.82 6.87
N LEU A 97 6.91 8.66 7.46
CA LEU A 97 7.70 8.10 8.57
C LEU A 97 9.04 7.48 8.12
N GLY A 98 9.37 7.54 6.84
CA GLY A 98 10.59 6.95 6.27
C GLY A 98 10.55 5.42 6.19
N LEU A 99 9.34 4.84 6.11
CA LEU A 99 9.13 3.40 5.93
C LEU A 99 8.71 3.10 4.50
N ASN A 100 9.14 1.96 4.01
CA ASN A 100 8.82 1.48 2.68
C ASN A 100 7.69 0.45 2.72
N THR A 101 6.93 0.37 1.63
CA THR A 101 5.77 -0.50 1.49
C THR A 101 5.70 -1.16 0.12
N CYS A 102 4.90 -2.23 0.02
CA CYS A 102 4.47 -2.78 -1.26
C CYS A 102 3.07 -3.37 -1.14
N TRP A 103 2.19 -3.05 -2.08
CA TRP A 103 0.87 -3.67 -2.23
C TRP A 103 1.02 -5.11 -2.73
N VAL A 104 0.36 -6.07 -2.06
CA VAL A 104 0.53 -7.51 -2.31
C VAL A 104 -0.82 -8.20 -2.39
N ALA A 105 -1.21 -8.64 -3.59
CA ALA A 105 -2.49 -9.30 -3.81
C ALA A 105 -2.41 -10.83 -3.60
N MET A 106 -1.38 -11.49 -4.13
CA MET A 106 -1.31 -12.96 -4.17
C MET A 106 0.01 -13.54 -3.65
N THR A 107 1.09 -12.78 -3.71
CA THR A 107 2.45 -13.27 -3.38
C THR A 107 2.75 -13.18 -1.88
N HIS A 108 1.87 -13.75 -1.07
CA HIS A 108 2.00 -13.86 0.38
C HIS A 108 1.49 -15.22 0.87
N GLY A 109 1.80 -15.60 2.10
CA GLY A 109 1.26 -16.76 2.78
C GLY A 109 0.02 -16.44 3.60
N LYS A 110 -0.23 -17.25 4.63
CA LYS A 110 -1.38 -17.07 5.50
C LYS A 110 -1.19 -15.85 6.41
N SER A 111 -2.13 -14.91 6.32
CA SER A 111 -2.21 -13.77 7.24
C SER A 111 -2.85 -14.16 8.57
N LYS A 112 -2.48 -13.45 9.65
CA LYS A 112 -3.13 -13.52 10.97
C LYS A 112 -4.36 -12.63 11.09
N ALA A 113 -4.76 -11.91 10.04
CA ALA A 113 -5.87 -11.00 10.09
C ALA A 113 -7.17 -11.69 10.52
N GLU A 114 -7.87 -11.07 11.43
CA GLU A 114 -9.22 -11.48 11.82
C GLU A 114 -10.22 -11.11 10.73
N ILE A 115 -10.95 -12.11 10.26
CA ILE A 115 -11.95 -11.95 9.20
C ILE A 115 -13.31 -12.35 9.77
N LYS A 116 -14.21 -11.38 9.93
CA LYS A 116 -15.56 -11.61 10.43
C LYS A 116 -16.46 -12.20 9.34
N ARG A 117 -17.59 -12.78 9.75
CA ARG A 117 -18.59 -13.31 8.83
C ARG A 117 -18.99 -12.25 7.79
N GLY A 118 -18.95 -12.60 6.51
CA GLY A 118 -19.26 -11.70 5.38
C GLY A 118 -18.09 -10.84 4.91
N GLN A 119 -16.96 -10.86 5.61
CA GLN A 119 -15.75 -10.17 5.20
C GLN A 119 -14.76 -11.10 4.51
N LYS A 120 -13.78 -10.52 3.82
CA LYS A 120 -12.61 -11.19 3.27
C LYS A 120 -11.37 -10.32 3.40
N LEU A 121 -10.21 -10.94 3.36
CA LEU A 121 -8.94 -10.26 3.14
C LEU A 121 -8.97 -9.69 1.71
N LEU A 122 -8.90 -8.37 1.59
CA LEU A 122 -8.93 -7.68 0.30
C LEU A 122 -7.52 -7.58 -0.28
N ILE A 123 -6.56 -7.17 0.56
CA ILE A 123 -5.17 -7.00 0.14
C ILE A 123 -4.24 -6.94 1.36
N ILE A 124 -2.98 -7.23 1.13
CA ILE A 124 -1.90 -7.04 2.11
C ILE A 124 -0.95 -5.96 1.61
N ILE A 125 -0.32 -5.24 2.54
CA ILE A 125 0.74 -4.27 2.27
C ILE A 125 1.94 -4.66 3.14
N SER A 126 3.08 -5.02 2.53
CA SER A 126 4.31 -5.24 3.28
C SER A 126 4.86 -3.91 3.80
N LEU A 127 5.56 -3.92 4.93
CA LEU A 127 5.98 -2.73 5.66
C LEU A 127 7.33 -2.93 6.34
N GLY A 128 8.22 -1.94 6.25
CA GLY A 128 9.50 -1.95 6.94
C GLY A 128 10.50 -0.94 6.38
N TYR A 129 11.74 -1.05 6.81
CA TYR A 129 12.86 -0.31 6.22
C TYR A 129 13.40 -1.07 5.02
N GLY A 130 13.29 -0.48 3.84
CA GLY A 130 13.78 -1.10 2.60
C GLY A 130 15.30 -1.13 2.51
N GLU A 131 15.85 -2.16 1.86
CA GLU A 131 17.27 -2.18 1.46
C GLU A 131 17.58 -1.03 0.50
N THR A 132 16.59 -0.65 -0.30
CA THR A 132 16.60 0.54 -1.17
C THR A 132 15.30 1.31 -1.02
N GLN A 133 15.23 2.51 -1.59
CA GLN A 133 13.98 3.27 -1.65
C GLN A 133 13.05 2.82 -2.81
N GLY A 134 13.42 1.75 -3.52
CA GLY A 134 12.74 1.32 -4.72
C GLY A 134 13.05 2.20 -5.93
N VAL A 135 12.34 1.98 -7.01
CA VAL A 135 12.49 2.74 -8.25
C VAL A 135 11.11 3.12 -8.80
N PRO A 136 10.99 4.27 -9.48
CA PRO A 136 9.77 4.64 -10.17
C PRO A 136 9.35 3.55 -11.15
N HIS A 137 8.08 3.23 -11.21
CA HIS A 137 7.57 2.37 -12.27
C HIS A 137 7.46 3.16 -13.59
N LYS A 138 7.54 2.44 -14.71
CA LYS A 138 7.34 3.05 -16.02
C LYS A 138 5.86 3.41 -16.19
N SER A 139 5.55 4.70 -16.28
CA SER A 139 4.18 5.19 -16.48
C SER A 139 3.87 5.39 -17.96
N LYS A 140 2.60 5.18 -18.31
CA LYS A 140 2.02 5.65 -19.56
C LYS A 140 1.89 7.17 -19.54
N SER A 141 1.79 7.80 -20.70
CA SER A 141 1.51 9.22 -20.77
C SER A 141 0.10 9.54 -20.25
N ILE A 142 -0.11 10.75 -19.77
CA ILE A 142 -1.44 11.21 -19.30
C ILE A 142 -2.47 11.08 -20.41
N ALA A 143 -2.11 11.36 -21.66
CA ALA A 143 -3.01 11.23 -22.81
C ALA A 143 -3.47 9.78 -23.09
N GLU A 144 -2.69 8.78 -22.66
CA GLU A 144 -3.06 7.36 -22.73
C GLU A 144 -3.91 6.92 -21.52
N LEU A 145 -3.81 7.62 -20.39
CA LEU A 145 -4.47 7.25 -19.14
C LEU A 145 -5.83 7.95 -18.95
N GLY A 146 -6.07 9.07 -19.61
CA GLY A 146 -7.32 9.80 -19.46
C GLY A 146 -7.52 10.81 -20.57
N LYS A 147 -8.78 11.25 -20.71
CA LYS A 147 -9.20 12.29 -21.66
C LYS A 147 -10.11 13.27 -20.95
N ALA A 148 -9.95 14.54 -21.26
CA ALA A 148 -10.87 15.60 -20.87
C ALA A 148 -11.13 16.49 -22.08
N ASP A 149 -12.36 17.00 -22.20
CA ASP A 149 -12.70 17.95 -23.25
C ASP A 149 -11.94 19.27 -23.12
N GLN A 150 -11.67 19.66 -21.86
CA GLN A 150 -10.80 20.78 -21.51
C GLN A 150 -9.91 20.38 -20.34
N SER A 151 -8.61 20.67 -20.48
CA SER A 151 -7.68 20.50 -19.37
C SER A 151 -7.93 21.59 -18.33
N THR A 152 -7.97 21.17 -17.06
CA THR A 152 -8.07 22.05 -15.89
C THR A 152 -6.97 21.70 -14.89
N GLU A 153 -6.55 22.66 -14.08
CA GLU A 153 -5.48 22.43 -13.09
C GLU A 153 -5.77 21.22 -12.17
N TRP A 154 -7.02 21.06 -11.72
CA TRP A 154 -7.40 19.92 -10.89
C TRP A 154 -7.34 18.58 -11.64
N PHE A 155 -7.70 18.56 -12.91
CA PHE A 155 -7.62 17.37 -13.75
C PHE A 155 -6.16 16.96 -13.97
N ASP A 156 -5.30 17.91 -14.30
CA ASP A 156 -3.89 17.66 -14.56
C ASP A 156 -3.18 17.14 -13.31
N LYS A 157 -3.43 17.75 -12.13
CA LYS A 157 -2.92 17.28 -10.84
C LYS A 157 -3.48 15.89 -10.46
N GLY A 158 -4.77 15.66 -10.73
CA GLY A 158 -5.41 14.36 -10.50
C GLY A 158 -4.80 13.27 -11.38
N MET A 159 -4.55 13.54 -12.64
CA MET A 159 -3.92 12.61 -13.58
C MET A 159 -2.45 12.35 -13.24
N GLU A 160 -1.72 13.37 -12.77
CA GLU A 160 -0.37 13.18 -12.25
C GLU A 160 -0.39 12.20 -11.07
N ALA A 161 -1.25 12.40 -10.09
CA ALA A 161 -1.39 11.50 -8.94
C ALA A 161 -1.79 10.07 -9.36
N VAL A 162 -2.75 9.92 -10.28
CA VAL A 162 -3.17 8.62 -10.82
C VAL A 162 -2.01 7.91 -11.52
N SER A 163 -1.18 8.62 -12.27
CA SER A 163 -0.04 8.04 -12.98
C SER A 163 1.03 7.46 -12.04
N LEU A 164 1.06 7.90 -10.78
CA LEU A 164 1.97 7.43 -9.74
C LEU A 164 1.43 6.23 -8.96
N ALA A 165 0.15 5.90 -9.11
CA ALA A 165 -0.48 4.82 -8.36
C ALA A 165 0.07 3.44 -8.76
N PRO A 166 0.41 2.55 -7.79
CA PRO A 166 0.83 1.20 -8.10
C PRO A 166 -0.35 0.39 -8.63
N THR A 167 -0.14 -0.37 -9.69
CA THR A 167 -1.15 -1.27 -10.24
C THR A 167 -0.60 -2.69 -10.39
N ALA A 168 -1.48 -3.69 -10.36
CA ALA A 168 -1.10 -5.09 -10.53
C ALA A 168 -0.34 -5.26 -11.85
N VAL A 169 0.88 -5.83 -11.78
CA VAL A 169 1.82 -6.01 -12.89
C VAL A 169 1.98 -4.77 -13.79
N ASN A 170 1.83 -3.59 -13.19
CA ASN A 170 1.94 -2.29 -13.85
C ASN A 170 1.00 -2.12 -15.07
N GLN A 171 -0.22 -2.65 -14.98
CA GLN A 171 -1.21 -2.59 -16.08
C GLN A 171 -1.67 -1.18 -16.38
N GLN A 172 -1.77 -0.31 -15.36
CA GLN A 172 -2.23 1.08 -15.47
C GLN A 172 -3.57 1.18 -16.21
N LYS A 173 -4.53 0.35 -15.81
CA LYS A 173 -5.90 0.37 -16.32
C LYS A 173 -6.74 1.27 -15.41
N PHE A 174 -6.61 2.56 -15.60
CA PHE A 174 -7.41 3.58 -14.95
C PHE A 174 -8.59 3.94 -15.86
N LEU A 175 -9.72 3.30 -15.68
CA LEU A 175 -10.95 3.58 -16.42
C LEU A 175 -12.10 3.73 -15.44
#